data_02d762eeb68001a2328196b9f467f6c0
#
_entry.id   02d762eeb68001a2328196b9f467f6c0
#
_cell.length_a   1.000
_cell.length_b   1.000
_cell.length_c   1.000
_cell.angle_alpha   90.00
_cell.angle_beta   90.00
_cell.angle_gamma   90.00
#
_symmetry.space_group_name_H-M   'P 1'
#
loop_
_entity.id
_entity.type
_entity.pdbx_description
1 polymer ?
#
loop_
_entity_poly.entity_id
_entity_poly.type
_entity_poly.pdbx_seq_one_letter_code
_entity_poly.pdbx_strand_id
1 'polypeptide(L)'
;QLAKAVLTIVIVTSSSEEKLARAAALGADHGINYRQHPEWSRQVLEITGGRGVDHVIEVGGPGTLTQSMRSACVGGHIALIGVLTGAADVVPTVELMLRQQRISGIGVGNRRHQIELVRAVEATGVRPVIDRSFALADLAAAFRLQQAGGHFGKIGIDYGPAPGTIR
;
A
#
# COMPACT_ATOMS: atom_id res chain seq x y z
N GLN A 1 8.58 -2.76 2.50
CA GLN A 1 9.99 -2.44 2.75
C GLN A 1 10.15 -1.51 3.96
N LEU A 2 9.60 -0.29 3.99
CA LEU A 2 9.74 0.64 5.12
C LEU A 2 9.25 0.04 6.44
N ALA A 3 8.10 -0.63 6.45
CA ALA A 3 7.59 -1.32 7.64
C ALA A 3 8.56 -2.40 8.13
N LYS A 4 9.15 -3.18 7.22
CA LYS A 4 10.16 -4.19 7.58
C LYS A 4 11.45 -3.56 8.13
N ALA A 5 11.83 -2.40 7.64
CA ALA A 5 13.01 -1.69 8.15
C ALA A 5 12.87 -1.27 9.63
N VAL A 6 11.65 -1.19 10.15
CA VAL A 6 11.35 -0.97 11.57
C VAL A 6 10.87 -2.24 12.28
N LEU A 7 11.21 -3.42 11.75
CA LEU A 7 11.00 -4.73 12.35
C LEU A 7 9.53 -5.12 12.59
N THR A 8 8.60 -4.58 11.83
CA THR A 8 7.18 -4.98 11.95
C THR A 8 6.88 -6.26 11.16
N ILE A 9 5.85 -6.99 11.59
CA ILE A 9 5.24 -8.06 10.79
C ILE A 9 4.36 -7.41 9.72
N VAL A 10 4.55 -7.81 8.47
CA VAL A 10 3.86 -7.24 7.31
C VAL A 10 2.98 -8.27 6.63
N ILE A 11 1.68 -8.00 6.59
CA ILE A 11 0.70 -8.78 5.83
C ILE A 11 0.31 -7.94 4.60
N VAL A 12 0.39 -8.54 3.40
CA VAL A 12 0.07 -7.88 2.13
C VAL A 12 -1.10 -8.58 1.46
N THR A 13 -2.03 -7.81 0.93
CA THR A 13 -3.12 -8.34 0.10
C THR A 13 -2.88 -8.02 -1.37
N SER A 14 -3.22 -8.95 -2.27
CA SER A 14 -3.17 -8.75 -3.73
C SER A 14 -4.18 -9.64 -4.43
N SER A 15 -4.46 -9.36 -5.69
CA SER A 15 -5.24 -10.25 -6.58
C SER A 15 -4.36 -11.23 -7.37
N SER A 16 -3.04 -11.19 -7.22
CA SER A 16 -2.07 -11.93 -8.03
C SER A 16 -1.04 -12.63 -7.15
N GLU A 17 -0.94 -13.96 -7.33
CA GLU A 17 0.09 -14.78 -6.66
C GLU A 17 1.50 -14.33 -7.02
N GLU A 18 1.73 -13.94 -8.28
CA GLU A 18 3.01 -13.42 -8.73
C GLU A 18 3.40 -12.16 -7.92
N LYS A 19 2.46 -11.22 -7.75
CA LYS A 19 2.71 -10.01 -6.97
C LYS A 19 2.92 -10.32 -5.49
N LEU A 20 2.23 -11.30 -4.95
CA LEU A 20 2.45 -11.76 -3.56
C LEU A 20 3.84 -12.37 -3.39
N ALA A 21 4.29 -13.22 -4.33
CA ALA A 21 5.63 -13.78 -4.31
C ALA A 21 6.71 -12.67 -4.39
N ARG A 22 6.52 -11.65 -5.23
CA ARG A 22 7.41 -10.48 -5.29
C ARG A 22 7.40 -9.67 -3.98
N ALA A 23 6.24 -9.51 -3.34
CA ALA A 23 6.14 -8.85 -2.06
C ALA A 23 6.86 -9.63 -0.94
N ALA A 24 6.75 -10.96 -0.93
CA ALA A 24 7.48 -11.83 -0.01
C ALA A 24 9.01 -11.69 -0.20
N ALA A 25 9.49 -11.66 -1.44
CA ALA A 25 10.90 -11.41 -1.74
C ALA A 25 11.41 -10.03 -1.25
N LEU A 26 10.51 -9.06 -1.06
CA LEU A 26 10.79 -7.74 -0.48
C LEU A 26 10.60 -7.70 1.04
N GLY A 27 10.33 -8.84 1.67
CA GLY A 27 10.25 -9.01 3.11
C GLY A 27 8.83 -8.99 3.70
N ALA A 28 7.77 -9.10 2.91
CA ALA A 28 6.44 -9.34 3.47
C ALA A 28 6.40 -10.73 4.12
N ASP A 29 5.88 -10.81 5.35
CA ASP A 29 5.84 -12.06 6.12
C ASP A 29 4.68 -12.94 5.67
N HIS A 30 3.55 -12.34 5.29
CA HIS A 30 2.36 -13.06 4.84
C HIS A 30 1.73 -12.38 3.62
N GLY A 31 1.24 -13.19 2.69
CA GLY A 31 0.49 -12.76 1.51
C GLY A 31 -0.91 -13.35 1.51
N ILE A 32 -1.92 -12.54 1.18
CA ILE A 32 -3.31 -12.99 1.07
C ILE A 32 -3.85 -12.61 -0.31
N ASN A 33 -4.30 -13.60 -1.07
CA ASN A 33 -4.99 -13.37 -2.32
C ASN A 33 -6.47 -13.10 -2.06
N TYR A 34 -6.88 -11.84 -2.16
CA TYR A 34 -8.26 -11.45 -1.88
C TYR A 34 -9.28 -11.92 -2.93
N ARG A 35 -8.84 -12.40 -4.10
CA ARG A 35 -9.73 -13.06 -5.07
C ARG A 35 -10.10 -14.48 -4.64
N GLN A 36 -9.16 -15.18 -4.00
CA GLN A 36 -9.38 -16.52 -3.44
C GLN A 36 -10.08 -16.44 -2.09
N HIS A 37 -9.79 -15.38 -1.34
CA HIS A 37 -10.32 -15.13 0.00
C HIS A 37 -11.02 -13.75 0.07
N PRO A 38 -12.26 -13.62 -0.41
CA PRO A 38 -12.98 -12.33 -0.39
C PRO A 38 -13.15 -11.76 1.02
N GLU A 39 -13.30 -12.62 2.03
CA GLU A 39 -13.31 -12.25 3.44
C GLU A 39 -11.89 -12.29 4.05
N TRP A 40 -10.94 -11.64 3.40
CA TRP A 40 -9.53 -11.71 3.75
C TRP A 40 -9.20 -11.21 5.18
N SER A 41 -10.09 -10.46 5.80
CA SER A 41 -9.94 -10.09 7.23
C SER A 41 -9.90 -11.32 8.14
N ARG A 42 -10.58 -12.41 7.80
CA ARG A 42 -10.51 -13.66 8.56
C ARG A 42 -9.10 -14.26 8.52
N GLN A 43 -8.47 -14.24 7.34
CA GLN A 43 -7.09 -14.70 7.19
C GLN A 43 -6.12 -13.87 8.05
N VAL A 44 -6.32 -12.53 8.09
CA VAL A 44 -5.52 -11.66 8.96
C VAL A 44 -5.71 -12.02 10.42
N LEU A 45 -6.93 -12.30 10.86
CA LEU A 45 -7.20 -12.72 12.24
C LEU A 45 -6.57 -14.08 12.55
N GLU A 46 -6.62 -15.05 11.64
CA GLU A 46 -5.96 -16.34 11.79
C GLU A 46 -4.44 -16.17 11.94
N ILE A 47 -3.79 -15.40 11.07
CA ILE A 47 -2.36 -15.10 11.12
C ILE A 47 -1.96 -14.43 12.44
N THR A 48 -2.82 -13.58 12.99
CA THR A 48 -2.56 -12.78 14.19
C THR A 48 -3.10 -13.42 15.49
N GLY A 49 -3.54 -14.68 15.45
CA GLY A 49 -4.12 -15.38 16.61
C GLY A 49 -5.39 -14.72 17.14
N GLY A 50 -6.20 -14.13 16.27
CA GLY A 50 -7.46 -13.46 16.61
C GLY A 50 -7.32 -11.98 17.03
N ARG A 51 -6.10 -11.47 17.20
CA ARG A 51 -5.85 -10.10 17.69
C ARG A 51 -6.16 -9.05 16.63
N GLY A 52 -5.78 -9.26 15.40
CA GLY A 52 -5.73 -8.27 14.32
C GLY A 52 -4.44 -7.44 14.31
N VAL A 53 -4.30 -6.58 13.29
CA VAL A 53 -3.12 -5.74 13.06
C VAL A 53 -3.26 -4.36 13.71
N ASP A 54 -2.13 -3.75 14.09
CA ASP A 54 -2.12 -2.41 14.73
C ASP A 54 -2.38 -1.29 13.72
N HIS A 55 -1.91 -1.46 12.48
CA HIS A 55 -2.02 -0.47 11.42
C HIS A 55 -2.48 -1.10 10.11
N VAL A 56 -3.41 -0.45 9.43
CA VAL A 56 -3.82 -0.77 8.07
C VAL A 56 -3.52 0.41 7.15
N ILE A 57 -2.81 0.15 6.06
CA ILE A 57 -2.59 1.10 4.97
C ILE A 57 -3.66 0.84 3.92
N GLU A 58 -4.75 1.62 3.97
CA GLU A 58 -5.94 1.42 3.15
C GLU A 58 -5.83 2.23 1.85
N VAL A 59 -5.59 1.53 0.74
CA VAL A 59 -5.45 2.14 -0.59
C VAL A 59 -6.61 1.81 -1.52
N GLY A 60 -7.40 0.80 -1.21
CA GLY A 60 -8.56 0.40 -2.01
C GLY A 60 -9.72 1.36 -1.86
N GLY A 61 -9.94 1.85 -0.67
CA GLY A 61 -11.04 2.75 -0.35
C GLY A 61 -12.33 2.01 0.04
N PRO A 62 -13.51 2.51 -0.35
CA PRO A 62 -14.81 2.02 0.14
C PRO A 62 -14.99 0.51 0.05
N GLY A 63 -14.71 -0.10 -1.10
CA GLY A 63 -14.91 -1.53 -1.33
C GLY A 63 -14.02 -2.47 -0.50
N THR A 64 -12.97 -1.94 0.15
CA THR A 64 -12.06 -2.71 1.01
C THR A 64 -12.07 -2.27 2.47
N LEU A 65 -12.61 -1.09 2.77
CA LEU A 65 -12.57 -0.48 4.09
C LEU A 65 -13.19 -1.37 5.19
N THR A 66 -14.31 -2.02 4.93
CA THR A 66 -14.93 -2.93 5.91
C THR A 66 -14.02 -4.10 6.27
N GLN A 67 -13.33 -4.69 5.30
CA GLN A 67 -12.37 -5.75 5.56
C GLN A 67 -11.15 -5.22 6.32
N SER A 68 -10.68 -4.02 5.99
CA SER A 68 -9.60 -3.32 6.70
C SER A 68 -9.96 -3.07 8.17
N MET A 69 -11.18 -2.61 8.45
CA MET A 69 -11.67 -2.42 9.81
C MET A 69 -11.71 -3.74 10.59
N ARG A 70 -12.20 -4.82 9.98
CA ARG A 70 -12.26 -6.15 10.61
C ARG A 70 -10.88 -6.76 10.86
N SER A 71 -9.90 -6.40 10.04
CA SER A 71 -8.51 -6.84 10.19
C SER A 71 -7.75 -6.12 11.30
N ALA A 72 -8.13 -4.88 11.61
CA ALA A 72 -7.45 -4.08 12.62
C ALA A 72 -7.83 -4.54 14.04
N CYS A 73 -6.89 -4.47 14.98
CA CYS A 73 -7.12 -4.79 16.38
C CYS A 73 -8.00 -3.75 17.09
N VAL A 74 -8.34 -4.00 18.33
CA VAL A 74 -8.96 -2.98 19.21
C VAL A 74 -7.97 -1.83 19.41
N GLY A 75 -8.43 -0.60 19.21
CA GLY A 75 -7.58 0.60 19.21
C GLY A 75 -6.72 0.77 17.94
N GLY A 76 -6.85 -0.11 16.96
CA GLY A 76 -6.08 -0.10 15.72
C GLY A 76 -6.29 1.16 14.88
N HIS A 77 -5.32 1.46 14.02
CA HIS A 77 -5.32 2.63 13.15
C HIS A 77 -5.42 2.26 11.68
N ILE A 78 -6.36 2.87 10.97
CA ILE A 78 -6.55 2.71 9.53
C ILE A 78 -6.18 4.03 8.84
N ALA A 79 -5.10 4.02 8.09
CA ALA A 79 -4.68 5.13 7.25
C ALA A 79 -5.40 5.04 5.91
N LEU A 80 -6.46 5.81 5.72
CA LEU A 80 -7.25 5.83 4.49
C LEU A 80 -6.60 6.77 3.47
N ILE A 81 -5.97 6.19 2.45
CA ILE A 81 -5.14 6.89 1.47
C ILE A 81 -5.79 6.88 0.08
N GLY A 82 -6.38 5.74 -0.30
CA GLY A 82 -6.84 5.52 -1.67
C GLY A 82 -8.35 5.37 -1.80
N VAL A 83 -8.80 5.54 -3.04
CA VAL A 83 -10.22 5.44 -3.45
C VAL A 83 -10.36 4.60 -4.73
N LEU A 84 -9.53 3.56 -4.88
CA LEU A 84 -9.46 2.77 -6.11
C LEU A 84 -10.77 2.03 -6.44
N THR A 85 -11.59 1.75 -5.43
CA THR A 85 -12.87 1.02 -5.59
C THR A 85 -14.08 1.95 -5.58
N GLY A 86 -13.88 3.26 -5.51
CA GLY A 86 -14.97 4.25 -5.50
C GLY A 86 -14.72 5.39 -4.53
N ALA A 87 -15.66 6.34 -4.50
CA ALA A 87 -15.58 7.55 -3.68
C ALA A 87 -16.41 7.49 -2.39
N ALA A 88 -17.38 6.57 -2.31
CA ALA A 88 -18.28 6.46 -1.15
C ALA A 88 -18.81 5.03 -0.97
N ASP A 89 -19.02 4.65 0.27
CA ASP A 89 -19.71 3.43 0.69
C ASP A 89 -20.17 3.59 2.15
N VAL A 90 -20.90 2.60 2.64
CA VAL A 90 -21.34 2.56 4.04
C VAL A 90 -20.18 2.15 4.95
N VAL A 91 -19.90 2.96 5.96
CA VAL A 91 -18.92 2.62 7.00
C VAL A 91 -19.64 1.94 8.16
N PRO A 92 -19.24 0.73 8.60
CA PRO A 92 -19.85 0.05 9.73
C PRO A 92 -19.48 0.72 11.07
N THR A 93 -20.15 1.82 11.38
CA THR A 93 -19.82 2.70 12.52
C THR A 93 -19.92 2.00 13.89
N VAL A 94 -20.79 1.01 14.02
CA VAL A 94 -20.90 0.20 15.25
C VAL A 94 -19.62 -0.63 15.45
N GLU A 95 -19.09 -1.25 14.39
CA GLU A 95 -17.83 -1.99 14.47
C GLU A 95 -16.66 -1.06 14.82
N LEU A 96 -16.61 0.14 14.23
CA LEU A 96 -15.62 1.16 14.53
C LEU A 96 -15.65 1.55 16.02
N MET A 97 -16.86 1.82 16.55
CA MET A 97 -17.07 2.21 17.94
C MET A 97 -16.67 1.08 18.92
N LEU A 98 -17.19 -0.14 18.72
CA LEU A 98 -16.93 -1.27 19.61
C LEU A 98 -15.47 -1.67 19.64
N ARG A 99 -14.75 -1.50 18.54
CA ARG A 99 -13.31 -1.78 18.45
C ARG A 99 -12.44 -0.57 18.79
N GLN A 100 -13.03 0.58 19.10
CA GLN A 100 -12.29 1.82 19.44
C GLN A 100 -11.23 2.20 18.40
N GLN A 101 -11.49 1.88 17.14
CA GLN A 101 -10.56 2.09 16.04
C GLN A 101 -10.49 3.56 15.62
N ARG A 102 -9.41 3.94 14.95
CA ARG A 102 -9.23 5.26 14.36
C ARG A 102 -9.07 5.13 12.85
N ILE A 103 -9.82 5.94 12.11
CA ILE A 103 -9.66 6.10 10.66
C ILE A 103 -9.15 7.51 10.41
N SER A 104 -8.01 7.63 9.76
CA SER A 104 -7.40 8.91 9.40
C SER A 104 -7.30 9.05 7.89
N GLY A 105 -7.94 10.05 7.33
CA GLY A 105 -7.78 10.41 5.91
C GLY A 105 -6.40 11.01 5.65
N ILE A 106 -5.68 10.50 4.64
CA ILE A 106 -4.36 10.97 4.25
C ILE A 106 -4.39 11.32 2.76
N GLY A 107 -4.42 12.61 2.44
CA GLY A 107 -4.34 13.08 1.07
C GLY A 107 -2.93 12.98 0.51
N VAL A 108 -2.03 13.79 1.02
CA VAL A 108 -0.62 13.83 0.62
C VAL A 108 0.28 14.26 1.78
N GLY A 109 1.59 14.11 1.59
CA GLY A 109 2.57 14.67 2.51
C GLY A 109 2.93 16.12 2.17
N ASN A 110 3.41 16.86 3.16
CA ASN A 110 3.98 18.19 2.98
C ASN A 110 5.52 18.12 2.77
N ARG A 111 6.17 19.25 2.59
CA ARG A 111 7.62 19.35 2.38
C ARG A 111 8.42 18.68 3.51
N ARG A 112 8.00 18.83 4.75
CA ARG A 112 8.67 18.21 5.89
C ARG A 112 8.58 16.68 5.79
N HIS A 113 7.40 16.13 5.51
CA HIS A 113 7.23 14.68 5.33
C HIS A 113 8.09 14.14 4.19
N GLN A 114 8.26 14.92 3.10
CA GLN A 114 9.15 14.54 2.00
C GLN A 114 10.61 14.43 2.46
N ILE A 115 11.10 15.43 3.21
CA ILE A 115 12.46 15.44 3.74
C ILE A 115 12.68 14.25 4.69
N GLU A 116 11.72 14.01 5.58
CA GLU A 116 11.75 12.89 6.53
C GLU A 116 11.75 11.54 5.82
N LEU A 117 10.95 11.38 4.75
CA LEU A 117 10.93 10.18 3.92
C LEU A 117 12.29 9.93 3.24
N VAL A 118 12.90 10.97 2.66
CA VAL A 118 14.21 10.83 2.01
C VAL A 118 15.26 10.37 3.04
N ARG A 119 15.30 10.98 4.21
CA ARG A 119 16.18 10.56 5.31
C ARG A 119 15.95 9.12 5.75
N ALA A 120 14.66 8.71 5.86
CA ALA A 120 14.32 7.34 6.24
C ALA A 120 14.78 6.33 5.17
N VAL A 121 14.59 6.65 3.88
CA VAL A 121 15.07 5.82 2.76
C VAL A 121 16.58 5.70 2.77
N GLU A 122 17.31 6.79 2.98
CA GLU A 122 18.77 6.79 3.09
C GLU A 122 19.26 5.97 4.30
N ALA A 123 18.67 6.18 5.46
CA ALA A 123 19.08 5.49 6.70
C ALA A 123 18.78 3.98 6.67
N THR A 124 17.71 3.56 6.01
CA THR A 124 17.28 2.16 5.96
C THR A 124 17.82 1.40 4.75
N GLY A 125 18.40 2.10 3.77
CA GLY A 125 18.86 1.51 2.50
C GLY A 125 17.70 0.97 1.62
N VAL A 126 16.45 1.28 1.96
CA VAL A 126 15.28 0.86 1.16
C VAL A 126 15.40 1.41 -0.25
N ARG A 127 15.19 0.55 -1.24
CA ARG A 127 15.15 0.95 -2.66
C ARG A 127 13.73 0.80 -3.18
N PRO A 128 13.11 1.88 -3.69
CA PRO A 128 11.83 1.79 -4.39
C PRO A 128 11.92 0.83 -5.58
N VAL A 129 10.92 -0.02 -5.73
CA VAL A 129 10.85 -0.92 -6.89
C VAL A 129 10.35 -0.13 -8.09
N ILE A 130 11.17 -0.02 -9.12
CA ILE A 130 10.77 0.48 -10.44
C ILE A 130 10.53 -0.74 -11.33
N ASP A 131 9.26 -0.95 -11.68
CA ASP A 131 8.88 -2.10 -12.52
C ASP A 131 9.37 -1.93 -13.96
N ARG A 132 9.11 -0.74 -14.51
CA ARG A 132 9.46 -0.36 -15.88
C ARG A 132 9.60 1.15 -16.00
N SER A 133 10.53 1.59 -16.87
CA SER A 133 10.66 2.99 -17.25
C SER A 133 10.25 3.19 -18.71
N PHE A 134 9.66 4.33 -19.01
CA PHE A 134 9.27 4.78 -20.34
C PHE A 134 9.95 6.11 -20.66
N ALA A 135 10.27 6.33 -21.91
CA ALA A 135 10.66 7.66 -22.38
C ALA A 135 9.46 8.63 -22.27
N LEU A 136 9.71 9.92 -22.13
CA LEU A 136 8.63 10.91 -22.05
C LEU A 136 7.71 10.85 -23.29
N ALA A 137 8.25 10.54 -24.46
CA ALA A 137 7.46 10.37 -25.70
C ALA A 137 6.44 9.21 -25.59
N ASP A 138 6.70 8.21 -24.75
CA ASP A 138 5.85 7.04 -24.55
C ASP A 138 4.93 7.14 -23.32
N LEU A 139 4.71 8.35 -22.79
CA LEU A 139 3.93 8.60 -21.58
C LEU A 139 2.52 7.97 -21.64
N ALA A 140 1.87 7.98 -22.81
CA ALA A 140 0.58 7.35 -23.01
C ALA A 140 0.62 5.81 -22.79
N ALA A 141 1.72 5.15 -23.14
CA ALA A 141 1.91 3.73 -22.89
C ALA A 141 2.12 3.45 -21.39
N ALA A 142 2.82 4.33 -20.68
CA ALA A 142 2.98 4.26 -19.22
C ALA A 142 1.63 4.34 -18.50
N PHE A 143 0.78 5.26 -18.89
CA PHE A 143 -0.58 5.38 -18.33
C PHE A 143 -1.46 4.15 -18.64
N ARG A 144 -1.39 3.60 -19.86
CA ARG A 144 -2.12 2.35 -20.18
C ARG A 144 -1.66 1.19 -19.31
N LEU A 145 -0.36 1.05 -19.06
CA LEU A 145 0.16 0.02 -18.15
C LEU A 145 -0.34 0.23 -16.72
N GLN A 146 -0.35 1.48 -16.24
CA GLN A 146 -0.88 1.83 -14.92
C GLN A 146 -2.37 1.48 -14.81
N GLN A 147 -3.17 1.87 -15.78
CA GLN A 147 -4.62 1.61 -15.83
C GLN A 147 -4.94 0.11 -15.86
N ALA A 148 -4.15 -0.66 -16.60
CA ALA A 148 -4.30 -2.11 -16.65
C ALA A 148 -3.87 -2.83 -15.35
N GLY A 149 -3.23 -2.12 -14.40
CA GLY A 149 -2.72 -2.71 -13.16
C GLY A 149 -1.62 -3.77 -13.38
N GLY A 150 -1.00 -3.79 -14.56
CA GLY A 150 -0.02 -4.80 -14.98
C GLY A 150 1.38 -4.62 -14.38
N HIS A 151 1.60 -3.60 -13.55
CA HIS A 151 2.90 -3.28 -12.95
C HIS A 151 2.98 -3.72 -11.47
N PHE A 152 4.21 -3.81 -10.96
CA PHE A 152 4.49 -4.02 -9.54
C PHE A 152 5.50 -2.96 -9.05
N GLY A 153 5.07 -2.11 -8.13
CA GLY A 153 5.86 -0.98 -7.66
C GLY A 153 5.58 0.30 -8.47
N LYS A 154 6.60 0.98 -8.93
CA LYS A 154 6.49 2.27 -9.63
C LYS A 154 6.78 2.15 -11.12
N ILE A 155 6.10 2.97 -11.91
CA ILE A 155 6.42 3.18 -13.33
C ILE A 155 7.27 4.44 -13.39
N GLY A 156 8.48 4.33 -13.96
CA GLY A 156 9.38 5.44 -14.16
C GLY A 156 9.11 6.16 -15.48
N ILE A 157 9.34 7.47 -15.50
CA ILE A 157 9.39 8.25 -16.75
C ILE A 157 10.79 8.84 -16.87
N ASP A 158 11.46 8.53 -17.96
CA ASP A 158 12.78 9.06 -18.28
C ASP A 158 12.63 10.32 -19.12
N TYR A 159 13.11 11.43 -18.60
CA TYR A 159 13.13 12.72 -19.27
C TYR A 159 14.36 12.94 -20.14
N GLY A 160 15.26 11.94 -20.23
CA GLY A 160 16.57 12.10 -20.84
C GLY A 160 17.53 12.94 -19.98
N PRO A 161 18.71 13.25 -20.50
CA PRO A 161 19.67 14.10 -19.78
C PRO A 161 19.08 15.49 -19.55
N ALA A 162 19.27 16.03 -18.33
CA ALA A 162 18.81 17.36 -17.99
C ALA A 162 19.40 18.37 -19.00
N PRO A 163 18.59 19.25 -19.61
CA PRO A 163 19.10 20.27 -20.50
C PRO A 163 20.07 21.17 -19.70
N GLY A 164 21.34 21.18 -20.04
CA GLY A 164 22.32 22.15 -19.53
C GLY A 164 23.31 21.67 -18.48
N THR A 165 23.63 20.41 -18.34
CA THR A 165 24.89 20.02 -17.69
C THR A 165 26.03 20.23 -18.68
N ILE A 166 26.48 21.49 -18.79
CA ILE A 166 27.77 21.80 -19.43
C ILE A 166 28.86 21.11 -18.57
N ARG A 167 29.64 20.23 -19.22
CA ARG A 167 30.84 19.61 -18.63
C ARG A 167 31.92 20.66 -18.40
#